data_4a1ae5fa4ac713b336f3cdf08fecd1f5
#
_entry.id   4a1ae5fa4ac713b336f3cdf08fecd1f5
#
_cell.length_a   1.000
_cell.length_b   1.000
_cell.length_c   1.000
_cell.angle_alpha   90.00
_cell.angle_beta   90.00
_cell.angle_gamma   90.00
#
_symmetry.space_group_name_H-M   'P 1'
#
loop_
_entity.id
_entity.type
_entity.pdbx_description
1 polymer ?
#
loop_
_entity_poly.entity_id
_entity_poly.type
_entity_poly.pdbx_seq_one_letter_code
_entity_poly.pdbx_strand_id
1 'polypeptide(L)'
;MSPHKPADAVIEAAAVLEEAVSTGVPCAPVRSLLPEMDVEAAYAVQRLHVEGGIAAGRRLVGRKIGLTSPAVQRQLGVDRPDFGALFADMAVPEGRPIAPGRLLQPKVEAEVALVLGTDLPHHDPTVADLLRATAFALPALEIVDSRIADWDITIVDTVADNASCGLYVLGATPVPLDRVDLRAVTMTLTKNGETVSEGTGADCLGSPLTAALWLASTLAGLGDPLRAGDIVLTGALGPMAVAAEGDEFTAHIEGLGTVTTTFASAATEGAAA
;
A
#
# COMPACT_ATOMS: atom_id res chain seq x y z
N MET A 1 -16.15 -34.40 7.55
CA MET A 1 -15.48 -33.10 7.70
C MET A 1 -16.46 -32.19 8.44
N SER A 2 -16.18 -31.81 9.69
CA SER A 2 -17.00 -30.82 10.41
C SER A 2 -16.95 -29.48 9.65
N PRO A 3 -18.09 -28.77 9.55
CA PRO A 3 -18.06 -27.44 8.95
C PRO A 3 -17.21 -26.54 9.83
N HIS A 4 -16.05 -26.09 9.30
CA HIS A 4 -15.23 -25.06 9.93
C HIS A 4 -16.14 -23.85 10.15
N LYS A 5 -16.19 -23.32 11.37
CA LYS A 5 -16.89 -22.05 11.62
C LYS A 5 -16.12 -20.95 10.88
N PRO A 6 -16.79 -19.96 10.27
CA PRO A 6 -16.11 -18.86 9.57
C PRO A 6 -14.99 -18.19 10.39
N ALA A 7 -15.17 -18.09 11.71
CA ALA A 7 -14.15 -17.55 12.61
C ALA A 7 -12.87 -18.40 12.67
N ASP A 8 -12.96 -19.73 12.60
CA ASP A 8 -11.80 -20.63 12.65
C ASP A 8 -10.98 -20.51 11.35
N ALA A 9 -11.65 -20.39 10.19
CA ALA A 9 -11.01 -20.18 8.88
C ALA A 9 -10.23 -18.84 8.81
N VAL A 10 -10.80 -17.78 9.36
CA VAL A 10 -10.15 -16.46 9.44
C VAL A 10 -8.88 -16.52 10.31
N ILE A 11 -8.95 -17.20 11.46
CA ILE A 11 -7.78 -17.37 12.35
C ILE A 11 -6.70 -18.21 11.67
N GLU A 12 -7.07 -19.28 10.97
CA GLU A 12 -6.13 -20.14 10.25
C GLU A 12 -5.44 -19.38 9.11
N ALA A 13 -6.18 -18.62 8.31
CA ALA A 13 -5.62 -17.79 7.25
C ALA A 13 -4.66 -16.72 7.79
N ALA A 14 -5.02 -16.09 8.92
CA ALA A 14 -4.13 -15.13 9.58
C ALA A 14 -2.84 -15.79 10.06
N ALA A 15 -2.90 -16.96 10.68
CA ALA A 15 -1.72 -17.67 11.15
C ALA A 15 -0.78 -18.08 10.00
N VAL A 16 -1.31 -18.50 8.84
CA VAL A 16 -0.51 -18.85 7.66
C VAL A 16 0.25 -17.65 7.12
N LEU A 17 -0.38 -16.47 7.04
CA LEU A 17 0.28 -15.25 6.58
C LEU A 17 1.33 -14.75 7.59
N GLU A 18 1.08 -14.87 8.89
CA GLU A 18 2.05 -14.53 9.94
C GLU A 18 3.27 -15.47 9.90
N GLU A 19 3.06 -16.76 9.66
CA GLU A 19 4.14 -17.73 9.48
C GLU A 19 5.00 -17.36 8.28
N ALA A 20 4.41 -16.97 7.14
CA ALA A 20 5.17 -16.53 5.97
C ALA A 20 6.07 -15.32 6.28
N VAL A 21 5.57 -14.33 7.04
CA VAL A 21 6.37 -13.18 7.50
C VAL A 21 7.51 -13.62 8.41
N SER A 22 7.22 -14.48 9.40
CA SER A 22 8.19 -14.87 10.43
C SER A 22 9.31 -15.79 9.92
N THR A 23 8.97 -16.63 8.94
CA THR A 23 9.92 -17.59 8.35
C THR A 23 10.67 -17.04 7.14
N GLY A 24 10.16 -15.94 6.53
CA GLY A 24 10.71 -15.43 5.28
C GLY A 24 10.39 -16.32 4.06
N VAL A 25 9.38 -17.20 4.17
CA VAL A 25 8.99 -18.14 3.11
C VAL A 25 7.56 -17.87 2.68
N PRO A 26 7.30 -17.53 1.40
CA PRO A 26 5.94 -17.31 0.93
C PRO A 26 5.05 -18.55 1.10
N CYS A 27 3.77 -18.31 1.42
CA CYS A 27 2.78 -19.36 1.63
C CYS A 27 1.93 -19.64 0.38
N ALA A 28 1.15 -20.72 0.42
CA ALA A 28 0.11 -20.96 -0.57
C ALA A 28 -1.03 -19.93 -0.44
N PRO A 29 -1.85 -19.71 -1.52
CA PRO A 29 -2.99 -18.80 -1.49
C PRO A 29 -3.96 -19.09 -0.35
N VAL A 30 -4.27 -18.08 0.47
CA VAL A 30 -5.18 -18.20 1.63
C VAL A 30 -6.65 -18.23 1.26
N ARG A 31 -7.00 -17.86 0.01
CA ARG A 31 -8.36 -18.00 -0.52
C ARG A 31 -8.92 -19.43 -0.41
N SER A 32 -8.04 -20.44 -0.37
CA SER A 32 -8.46 -21.84 -0.20
C SER A 32 -8.96 -22.17 1.21
N LEU A 33 -8.62 -21.36 2.20
CA LEU A 33 -9.02 -21.49 3.59
C LEU A 33 -10.33 -20.73 3.87
N LEU A 34 -10.61 -19.67 3.10
CA LEU A 34 -11.75 -18.79 3.28
C LEU A 34 -12.94 -19.21 2.40
N PRO A 35 -14.17 -18.77 2.71
CA PRO A 35 -15.30 -18.99 1.82
C PRO A 35 -15.03 -18.36 0.44
N GLU A 36 -15.55 -18.99 -0.61
CA GLU A 36 -15.32 -18.58 -1.99
C GLU A 36 -15.71 -17.10 -2.21
N MET A 37 -14.78 -16.30 -2.72
CA MET A 37 -14.92 -14.86 -3.01
C MET A 37 -15.42 -14.00 -1.83
N ASP A 38 -15.22 -14.46 -0.59
CA ASP A 38 -15.63 -13.73 0.62
C ASP A 38 -14.58 -12.66 1.00
N VAL A 39 -14.75 -11.47 0.44
CA VAL A 39 -13.91 -10.29 0.72
C VAL A 39 -14.09 -9.79 2.16
N GLU A 40 -15.27 -10.00 2.78
CA GLU A 40 -15.49 -9.64 4.19
C GLU A 40 -14.67 -10.52 5.13
N ALA A 41 -14.59 -11.81 4.84
CA ALA A 41 -13.70 -12.73 5.57
C ALA A 41 -12.23 -12.35 5.39
N ALA A 42 -11.82 -11.93 4.19
CA ALA A 42 -10.46 -11.44 3.93
C ALA A 42 -10.14 -10.16 4.75
N TYR A 43 -11.05 -9.19 4.81
CA TYR A 43 -10.90 -8.03 5.70
C TYR A 43 -10.93 -8.41 7.18
N ALA A 44 -11.59 -9.50 7.57
CA ALA A 44 -11.52 -9.98 8.95
C ALA A 44 -10.12 -10.54 9.27
N VAL A 45 -9.45 -11.23 8.33
CA VAL A 45 -8.05 -11.64 8.46
C VAL A 45 -7.14 -10.41 8.60
N GLN A 46 -7.29 -9.42 7.72
CA GLN A 46 -6.53 -8.17 7.78
C GLN A 46 -6.69 -7.47 9.13
N ARG A 47 -7.94 -7.37 9.65
CA ARG A 47 -8.21 -6.75 10.96
C ARG A 47 -7.49 -7.47 12.10
N LEU A 48 -7.44 -8.81 12.11
CA LEU A 48 -6.69 -9.56 13.13
C LEU A 48 -5.22 -9.18 13.15
N HIS A 49 -4.58 -9.05 11.97
CA HIS A 49 -3.18 -8.62 11.87
C HIS A 49 -2.98 -7.18 12.31
N VAL A 50 -3.89 -6.28 11.93
CA VAL A 50 -3.82 -4.86 12.32
C VAL A 50 -4.01 -4.71 13.83
N GLU A 51 -5.02 -5.36 14.42
CA GLU A 51 -5.27 -5.34 15.87
C GLU A 51 -4.12 -5.98 16.65
N GLY A 52 -3.60 -7.11 16.18
CA GLY A 52 -2.41 -7.77 16.73
C GLY A 52 -1.17 -6.86 16.70
N GLY A 53 -0.94 -6.17 15.59
CA GLY A 53 0.14 -5.20 15.45
C GLY A 53 0.01 -4.03 16.43
N ILE A 54 -1.18 -3.46 16.58
CA ILE A 54 -1.46 -2.39 17.53
C ILE A 54 -1.26 -2.89 18.97
N ALA A 55 -1.76 -4.08 19.29
CA ALA A 55 -1.57 -4.68 20.63
C ALA A 55 -0.11 -4.97 20.93
N ALA A 56 0.71 -5.26 19.91
CA ALA A 56 2.17 -5.40 20.03
C ALA A 56 2.91 -4.05 20.10
N GLY A 57 2.20 -2.91 20.10
CA GLY A 57 2.76 -1.57 20.22
C GLY A 57 3.17 -0.93 18.89
N ARG A 58 2.85 -1.52 17.75
CA ARG A 58 3.06 -0.87 16.45
C ARG A 58 2.10 0.32 16.29
N ARG A 59 2.60 1.41 15.76
CA ARG A 59 1.82 2.64 15.57
C ARG A 59 1.22 2.66 14.16
N LEU A 60 -0.11 2.56 14.08
CA LEU A 60 -0.86 2.80 12.85
C LEU A 60 -0.72 4.28 12.46
N VAL A 61 -0.39 4.56 11.19
CA VAL A 61 -0.11 5.92 10.71
C VAL A 61 -0.87 6.28 9.45
N GLY A 62 -1.71 5.41 8.93
CA GLY A 62 -2.49 5.68 7.73
C GLY A 62 -2.94 4.43 7.00
N ARG A 63 -3.26 4.62 5.73
CA ARG A 63 -3.76 3.58 4.83
C ARG A 63 -3.16 3.72 3.43
N LYS A 64 -3.08 2.59 2.71
CA LYS A 64 -2.79 2.56 1.27
C LYS A 64 -4.03 2.10 0.51
N ILE A 65 -4.15 2.48 -0.74
CA ILE A 65 -5.23 2.09 -1.64
C ILE A 65 -4.62 1.28 -2.77
N GLY A 66 -5.07 0.04 -2.93
CA GLY A 66 -4.69 -0.80 -4.05
C GLY A 66 -5.80 -0.89 -5.10
N LEU A 67 -5.47 -1.52 -6.25
CA LEU A 67 -6.42 -1.79 -7.33
C LEU A 67 -7.09 -0.52 -7.89
N THR A 68 -6.37 0.60 -7.96
CA THR A 68 -6.87 1.87 -8.46
C THR A 68 -6.91 1.94 -9.99
N SER A 69 -6.26 1.01 -10.68
CA SER A 69 -6.30 0.91 -12.15
C SER A 69 -7.48 0.06 -12.64
N PRO A 70 -8.35 0.59 -13.52
CA PRO A 70 -9.43 -0.20 -14.12
C PRO A 70 -8.95 -1.45 -14.89
N ALA A 71 -7.72 -1.43 -15.38
CA ALA A 71 -7.12 -2.59 -16.06
C ALA A 71 -6.84 -3.73 -15.08
N VAL A 72 -6.24 -3.41 -13.92
CA VAL A 72 -5.97 -4.38 -12.84
C VAL A 72 -7.25 -4.89 -12.22
N GLN A 73 -8.25 -4.01 -12.00
CA GLN A 73 -9.58 -4.43 -11.52
C GLN A 73 -10.21 -5.48 -12.44
N ARG A 74 -10.20 -5.25 -13.76
CA ARG A 74 -10.72 -6.23 -14.74
C ARG A 74 -9.93 -7.54 -14.73
N GLN A 75 -8.61 -7.47 -14.56
CA GLN A 75 -7.75 -8.67 -14.50
C GLN A 75 -8.08 -9.53 -13.28
N LEU A 76 -8.37 -8.93 -12.13
CA LEU A 76 -8.72 -9.62 -10.89
C LEU A 76 -10.23 -9.88 -10.74
N GLY A 77 -11.06 -9.48 -11.73
CA GLY A 77 -12.51 -9.70 -11.70
C GLY A 77 -13.24 -8.90 -10.63
N VAL A 78 -12.72 -7.71 -10.28
CA VAL A 78 -13.31 -6.81 -9.27
C VAL A 78 -13.73 -5.49 -9.89
N ASP A 79 -14.58 -4.74 -9.18
CA ASP A 79 -15.16 -3.47 -9.62
C ASP A 79 -14.81 -2.29 -8.72
N ARG A 80 -13.95 -2.53 -7.71
CA ARG A 80 -13.61 -1.53 -6.70
C ARG A 80 -12.16 -1.69 -6.23
N PRO A 81 -11.58 -0.61 -5.64
CA PRO A 81 -10.28 -0.67 -4.97
C PRO A 81 -10.32 -1.54 -3.71
N ASP A 82 -9.15 -1.87 -3.19
CA ASP A 82 -8.92 -2.39 -1.85
C ASP A 82 -8.09 -1.40 -1.02
N PHE A 83 -7.91 -1.69 0.26
CA PHE A 83 -7.06 -0.90 1.14
C PHE A 83 -6.30 -1.77 2.14
N GLY A 84 -5.14 -1.26 2.57
CA GLY A 84 -4.30 -1.83 3.61
C GLY A 84 -3.89 -0.81 4.66
N ALA A 85 -3.43 -1.30 5.81
CA ALA A 85 -2.95 -0.49 6.92
C ALA A 85 -1.46 -0.16 6.77
N LEU A 86 -1.09 1.09 7.06
CA LEU A 86 0.29 1.55 7.14
C LEU A 86 0.73 1.70 8.59
N PHE A 87 1.81 1.02 8.96
CA PHE A 87 2.45 1.19 10.25
C PHE A 87 3.72 2.04 10.14
N ALA A 88 4.09 2.71 11.24
CA ALA A 88 5.26 3.59 11.27
C ALA A 88 6.58 2.86 11.00
N ASP A 89 6.68 1.60 11.38
CA ASP A 89 7.84 0.74 11.16
C ASP A 89 7.98 0.23 9.71
N MET A 90 6.95 0.44 8.89
CA MET A 90 7.00 0.20 7.45
C MET A 90 7.62 1.38 6.68
N ALA A 91 7.74 2.55 7.31
CA ALA A 91 8.37 3.71 6.70
C ALA A 91 9.90 3.49 6.59
N VAL A 92 10.42 3.64 5.39
CA VAL A 92 11.87 3.68 5.15
C VAL A 92 12.25 5.14 4.87
N PRO A 93 13.16 5.72 5.65
CA PRO A 93 13.67 7.06 5.35
C PRO A 93 14.33 7.10 3.98
N GLU A 94 14.06 8.14 3.20
CA GLU A 94 14.75 8.37 1.92
C GLU A 94 16.27 8.35 2.11
N GLY A 95 16.99 7.68 1.20
CA GLY A 95 18.43 7.50 1.28
C GLY A 95 18.90 6.38 2.22
N ARG A 96 18.00 5.72 2.96
CA ARG A 96 18.34 4.55 3.75
C ARG A 96 18.06 3.27 2.94
N PRO A 97 19.06 2.41 2.71
CA PRO A 97 18.84 1.16 1.98
C PRO A 97 17.88 0.20 2.72
N ILE A 98 17.02 -0.47 1.96
CA ILE A 98 16.18 -1.58 2.46
C ILE A 98 17.08 -2.79 2.63
N ALA A 99 17.14 -3.33 3.85
CA ALA A 99 18.00 -4.48 4.18
C ALA A 99 17.55 -5.76 3.46
N PRO A 100 18.47 -6.64 3.07
CA PRO A 100 18.16 -7.96 2.52
C PRO A 100 17.27 -8.76 3.48
N GLY A 101 16.37 -9.58 2.93
CA GLY A 101 15.50 -10.46 3.71
C GLY A 101 14.37 -9.74 4.47
N ARG A 102 14.22 -8.43 4.32
CA ARG A 102 13.10 -7.67 4.91
C ARG A 102 11.77 -7.88 4.18
N LEU A 103 11.84 -8.30 2.94
CA LEU A 103 10.72 -8.52 2.04
C LEU A 103 10.85 -9.89 1.35
N LEU A 104 9.74 -10.44 0.88
CA LEU A 104 9.68 -11.76 0.26
C LEU A 104 9.76 -11.70 -1.26
N GLN A 105 8.90 -10.89 -1.88
CA GLN A 105 8.72 -10.79 -3.33
C GLN A 105 8.45 -9.34 -3.74
N PRO A 106 9.35 -8.38 -3.44
CA PRO A 106 9.06 -6.95 -3.56
C PRO A 106 8.84 -6.50 -4.99
N LYS A 107 7.88 -5.59 -5.16
CA LYS A 107 7.70 -4.74 -6.34
C LYS A 107 7.55 -3.29 -5.89
N VAL A 108 7.86 -2.34 -6.76
CA VAL A 108 7.83 -0.91 -6.46
C VAL A 108 6.80 -0.21 -7.33
N GLU A 109 6.00 0.65 -6.69
CA GLU A 109 5.02 1.53 -7.33
C GLU A 109 5.31 2.98 -6.95
N ALA A 110 5.10 3.89 -7.91
CA ALA A 110 5.17 5.32 -7.66
C ALA A 110 3.76 5.87 -7.43
N GLU A 111 3.60 6.63 -6.34
CA GLU A 111 2.31 7.10 -5.85
C GLU A 111 2.33 8.54 -5.37
N VAL A 112 1.16 9.13 -5.22
CA VAL A 112 0.96 10.34 -4.42
C VAL A 112 0.60 9.92 -2.99
N ALA A 113 1.30 10.48 -2.01
CA ALA A 113 0.90 10.42 -0.61
C ALA A 113 0.18 11.71 -0.22
N LEU A 114 -1.00 11.61 0.40
CA LEU A 114 -1.66 12.71 1.06
C LEU A 114 -1.45 12.61 2.57
N VAL A 115 -1.16 13.71 3.22
CA VAL A 115 -1.04 13.79 4.68
C VAL A 115 -2.16 14.66 5.22
N LEU A 116 -2.99 14.13 6.11
CA LEU A 116 -4.10 14.87 6.68
C LEU A 116 -3.64 15.81 7.81
N GLY A 117 -4.15 17.04 7.77
CA GLY A 117 -3.94 18.04 8.83
C GLY A 117 -5.09 18.12 9.83
N THR A 118 -6.27 17.61 9.45
CA THR A 118 -7.47 17.57 10.31
C THR A 118 -8.22 16.26 10.10
N ASP A 119 -9.04 15.89 11.07
CA ASP A 119 -9.93 14.72 10.99
C ASP A 119 -10.93 14.85 9.83
N LEU A 120 -11.28 13.72 9.21
CA LEU A 120 -12.30 13.62 8.17
C LEU A 120 -13.39 12.61 8.58
N PRO A 121 -14.29 13.00 9.53
CA PRO A 121 -15.19 12.07 10.21
C PRO A 121 -16.49 11.77 9.43
N HIS A 122 -16.74 12.41 8.29
CA HIS A 122 -18.00 12.34 7.57
C HIS A 122 -18.15 11.02 6.81
N HIS A 123 -19.35 10.40 6.84
CA HIS A 123 -19.66 9.18 6.08
C HIS A 123 -19.63 9.42 4.57
N ASP A 124 -20.06 10.60 4.11
CA ASP A 124 -20.07 11.01 2.72
C ASP A 124 -19.25 12.29 2.54
N PRO A 125 -17.91 12.21 2.68
CA PRO A 125 -17.08 13.39 2.55
C PRO A 125 -17.09 13.89 1.10
N THR A 126 -17.16 15.19 0.95
CA THR A 126 -17.02 15.84 -0.36
C THR A 126 -15.56 16.07 -0.71
N VAL A 127 -15.27 16.33 -1.99
CA VAL A 127 -13.93 16.75 -2.41
C VAL A 127 -13.46 17.99 -1.63
N ALA A 128 -14.36 18.92 -1.32
CA ALA A 128 -14.04 20.11 -0.54
C ALA A 128 -13.65 19.78 0.91
N ASP A 129 -14.25 18.74 1.50
CA ASP A 129 -13.88 18.27 2.84
C ASP A 129 -12.49 17.62 2.82
N LEU A 130 -12.20 16.76 1.82
CA LEU A 130 -10.89 16.15 1.64
C LEU A 130 -9.82 17.21 1.39
N LEU A 131 -10.05 18.18 0.51
CA LEU A 131 -9.10 19.25 0.22
C LEU A 131 -8.79 20.09 1.46
N ARG A 132 -9.80 20.39 2.30
CA ARG A 132 -9.60 21.12 3.57
C ARG A 132 -8.90 20.27 4.62
N ALA A 133 -9.15 18.97 4.66
CA ALA A 133 -8.54 18.05 5.61
C ALA A 133 -7.08 17.76 5.27
N THR A 134 -6.67 17.79 4.01
CA THR A 134 -5.31 17.50 3.56
C THR A 134 -4.37 18.68 3.83
N ALA A 135 -3.31 18.44 4.58
CA ALA A 135 -2.27 19.45 4.84
C ALA A 135 -1.35 19.64 3.63
N PHE A 136 -0.89 18.54 3.02
CA PHE A 136 0.02 18.56 1.87
C PHE A 136 0.06 17.19 1.16
N ALA A 137 0.62 17.20 -0.04
CA ALA A 137 0.97 16.01 -0.81
C ALA A 137 2.49 15.81 -0.85
N LEU A 138 2.92 14.55 -1.03
CA LEU A 138 4.30 14.14 -1.20
C LEU A 138 4.39 13.15 -2.37
N PRO A 139 5.53 13.07 -3.09
CA PRO A 139 5.81 11.92 -3.92
C PRO A 139 6.12 10.73 -3.00
N ALA A 140 5.68 9.54 -3.37
CA ALA A 140 5.88 8.33 -2.59
C ALA A 140 6.31 7.16 -3.47
N LEU A 141 7.04 6.21 -2.88
CA LEU A 141 7.21 4.86 -3.38
C LEU A 141 6.50 3.91 -2.41
N GLU A 142 5.54 3.12 -2.89
CA GLU A 142 5.09 1.94 -2.17
C GLU A 142 5.93 0.75 -2.63
N ILE A 143 6.40 -0.02 -1.66
CA ILE A 143 7.03 -1.31 -1.90
C ILE A 143 6.01 -2.37 -1.52
N VAL A 144 5.27 -2.85 -2.50
CA VAL A 144 4.33 -3.94 -2.32
C VAL A 144 5.10 -5.26 -2.19
N ASP A 145 4.61 -6.14 -1.32
CA ASP A 145 5.25 -7.42 -1.03
C ASP A 145 4.19 -8.46 -0.70
N SER A 146 4.02 -9.47 -1.55
CA SER A 146 3.06 -10.54 -1.29
C SER A 146 3.67 -11.63 -0.44
N ARG A 147 2.96 -12.02 0.64
CA ARG A 147 3.28 -13.22 1.43
C ARG A 147 2.83 -14.50 0.72
N ILE A 148 2.12 -14.38 -0.40
CA ILE A 148 1.63 -15.50 -1.20
C ILE A 148 2.57 -15.79 -2.35
N ALA A 149 2.98 -17.05 -2.49
CA ALA A 149 3.96 -17.49 -3.46
C ALA A 149 3.60 -17.10 -4.90
N ASP A 150 4.62 -16.67 -5.66
CA ASP A 150 4.52 -16.36 -7.09
C ASP A 150 3.50 -15.27 -7.45
N TRP A 151 3.03 -14.49 -6.46
CA TRP A 151 1.94 -13.53 -6.66
C TRP A 151 0.67 -14.19 -7.23
N ASP A 152 0.42 -15.48 -6.90
CA ASP A 152 -0.82 -16.17 -7.27
C ASP A 152 -1.98 -15.69 -6.37
N ILE A 153 -2.41 -14.47 -6.58
CA ILE A 153 -3.39 -13.76 -5.74
C ILE A 153 -4.70 -13.48 -6.47
N THR A 154 -5.78 -13.52 -5.70
CA THR A 154 -7.08 -12.91 -6.02
C THR A 154 -7.34 -11.75 -5.08
N ILE A 155 -8.49 -11.07 -5.20
CA ILE A 155 -8.91 -10.01 -4.27
C ILE A 155 -8.96 -10.52 -2.82
N VAL A 156 -9.37 -11.77 -2.60
CA VAL A 156 -9.45 -12.37 -1.25
C VAL A 156 -8.05 -12.51 -0.66
N ASP A 157 -7.09 -12.95 -1.45
CA ASP A 157 -5.71 -13.13 -1.02
C ASP A 157 -5.04 -11.79 -0.69
N THR A 158 -5.11 -10.81 -1.60
CA THR A 158 -4.46 -9.51 -1.41
C THR A 158 -5.05 -8.75 -0.23
N VAL A 159 -6.37 -8.74 -0.06
CA VAL A 159 -7.02 -8.08 1.08
C VAL A 159 -6.62 -8.75 2.40
N ALA A 160 -6.65 -10.08 2.48
CA ALA A 160 -6.22 -10.81 3.68
C ALA A 160 -4.76 -10.50 4.04
N ASP A 161 -3.91 -10.33 3.04
CA ASP A 161 -2.50 -10.02 3.11
C ASP A 161 -2.21 -8.50 3.20
N ASN A 162 -3.08 -7.75 3.88
CA ASN A 162 -2.99 -6.30 4.07
C ASN A 162 -2.85 -5.52 2.75
N ALA A 163 -3.61 -5.89 1.72
CA ALA A 163 -3.50 -5.36 0.36
C ALA A 163 -2.07 -5.45 -0.21
N SER A 164 -1.37 -6.53 0.11
CA SER A 164 0.04 -6.81 -0.23
C SER A 164 1.00 -5.68 0.16
N CYS A 165 0.69 -4.92 1.21
CA CYS A 165 1.54 -3.83 1.68
C CYS A 165 2.82 -4.36 2.32
N GLY A 166 3.98 -3.85 1.91
CA GLY A 166 5.29 -4.16 2.49
C GLY A 166 5.89 -2.95 3.21
N LEU A 167 6.46 -2.02 2.47
CA LEU A 167 7.13 -0.82 2.98
C LEU A 167 6.67 0.42 2.19
N TYR A 168 7.07 1.60 2.65
CA TYR A 168 6.89 2.83 1.88
C TYR A 168 8.00 3.83 2.14
N VAL A 169 8.26 4.69 1.15
CA VAL A 169 9.20 5.82 1.23
C VAL A 169 8.44 7.08 0.84
N LEU A 170 8.59 8.13 1.62
CA LEU A 170 8.02 9.45 1.32
C LEU A 170 9.13 10.42 0.96
N GLY A 171 8.93 11.21 -0.08
CA GLY A 171 9.80 12.36 -0.35
C GLY A 171 9.67 13.41 0.77
N ALA A 172 10.69 14.23 0.93
CA ALA A 172 10.81 15.14 2.07
C ALA A 172 10.24 16.55 1.84
N THR A 173 9.79 16.87 0.62
CA THR A 173 9.33 18.23 0.27
C THR A 173 7.81 18.28 0.18
N PRO A 174 7.10 18.83 1.19
CA PRO A 174 5.65 18.92 1.16
C PRO A 174 5.16 19.95 0.16
N VAL A 175 4.14 19.58 -0.62
CA VAL A 175 3.52 20.47 -1.61
C VAL A 175 2.05 20.70 -1.23
N PRO A 176 1.62 21.95 -0.99
CA PRO A 176 0.22 22.30 -0.79
C PRO A 176 -0.62 21.98 -2.03
N LEU A 177 -1.88 21.52 -1.82
CA LEU A 177 -2.73 21.08 -2.93
C LEU A 177 -3.14 22.20 -3.90
N ASP A 178 -3.03 23.46 -3.50
CA ASP A 178 -3.28 24.62 -4.37
C ASP A 178 -2.12 24.93 -5.34
N ARG A 179 -1.03 24.16 -5.26
CA ARG A 179 0.18 24.33 -6.09
C ARG A 179 0.33 23.21 -7.13
N VAL A 180 -0.51 22.21 -7.14
CA VAL A 180 -0.39 21.06 -8.03
C VAL A 180 -1.76 20.54 -8.46
N ASP A 181 -1.92 20.24 -9.74
CA ASP A 181 -3.06 19.48 -10.24
C ASP A 181 -2.71 17.98 -10.19
N LEU A 182 -3.10 17.31 -9.09
CA LEU A 182 -2.78 15.89 -8.88
C LEU A 182 -3.34 14.96 -9.95
N ARG A 183 -4.38 15.36 -10.70
CA ARG A 183 -4.90 14.58 -11.81
C ARG A 183 -4.00 14.65 -13.04
N ALA A 184 -3.40 15.82 -13.27
CA ALA A 184 -2.61 16.10 -14.46
C ALA A 184 -1.11 15.78 -14.31
N VAL A 185 -0.63 15.49 -13.08
CA VAL A 185 0.79 15.17 -12.87
C VAL A 185 1.21 14.00 -13.78
N THR A 186 2.41 14.09 -14.33
CA THR A 186 3.09 12.98 -14.99
C THR A 186 4.03 12.30 -14.00
N MET A 187 4.20 11.00 -14.15
CA MET A 187 5.08 10.17 -13.32
C MET A 187 6.03 9.37 -14.20
N THR A 188 7.30 9.36 -13.83
CA THR A 188 8.32 8.46 -14.38
C THR A 188 8.99 7.73 -13.22
N LEU A 189 8.98 6.40 -13.27
CA LEU A 189 9.74 5.53 -12.36
C LEU A 189 10.93 4.94 -13.09
N THR A 190 12.12 5.16 -12.57
CA THR A 190 13.34 4.55 -13.09
C THR A 190 13.86 3.47 -12.14
N LYS A 191 14.46 2.44 -12.71
CA LYS A 191 15.21 1.38 -12.02
C LYS A 191 16.64 1.39 -12.54
N ASN A 192 17.62 1.64 -11.68
CA ASN A 192 19.04 1.73 -12.05
C ASN A 192 19.29 2.72 -13.19
N GLY A 193 18.53 3.83 -13.23
CA GLY A 193 18.61 4.87 -14.24
C GLY A 193 17.82 4.61 -15.53
N GLU A 194 17.21 3.42 -15.70
CA GLU A 194 16.38 3.11 -16.85
C GLU A 194 14.89 3.25 -16.51
N THR A 195 14.10 3.85 -17.40
CA THR A 195 12.64 3.98 -17.20
C THR A 195 11.97 2.62 -17.24
N VAL A 196 11.24 2.28 -16.17
CA VAL A 196 10.51 1.01 -16.02
C VAL A 196 9.00 1.19 -15.91
N SER A 197 8.53 2.40 -15.58
CA SER A 197 7.11 2.71 -15.52
C SER A 197 6.89 4.20 -15.78
N GLU A 198 5.80 4.50 -16.47
CA GLU A 198 5.30 5.86 -16.69
C GLU A 198 3.79 5.87 -16.50
N GLY A 199 3.26 7.04 -16.16
CA GLY A 199 1.83 7.22 -16.00
C GLY A 199 1.49 8.63 -15.53
N THR A 200 0.24 8.80 -15.12
CA THR A 200 -0.30 10.10 -14.76
C THR A 200 -1.18 9.97 -13.51
N GLY A 201 -1.50 11.09 -12.88
CA GLY A 201 -2.46 11.11 -11.79
C GLY A 201 -3.85 10.61 -12.18
N ALA A 202 -4.21 10.72 -13.47
CA ALA A 202 -5.49 10.20 -13.97
C ALA A 202 -5.57 8.66 -13.99
N ASP A 203 -4.44 7.96 -14.00
CA ASP A 203 -4.38 6.49 -13.96
C ASP A 203 -4.78 5.93 -12.59
N CYS A 204 -4.68 6.75 -11.54
CA CYS A 204 -5.11 6.43 -10.18
C CYS A 204 -6.60 6.73 -10.01
N LEU A 205 -7.48 5.80 -10.34
CA LEU A 205 -8.95 5.92 -10.23
C LEU A 205 -9.53 7.23 -10.83
N GLY A 206 -8.89 7.76 -11.87
CA GLY A 206 -9.21 9.03 -12.49
C GLY A 206 -8.59 10.26 -11.80
N SER A 207 -8.18 10.17 -10.54
CA SER A 207 -7.40 11.14 -9.77
C SER A 207 -7.02 10.58 -8.40
N PRO A 208 -5.83 10.87 -7.85
CA PRO A 208 -5.46 10.59 -6.47
C PRO A 208 -6.49 11.06 -5.45
N LEU A 209 -7.14 12.21 -5.71
CA LEU A 209 -8.22 12.72 -4.83
C LEU A 209 -9.47 11.85 -4.89
N THR A 210 -9.80 11.26 -6.04
CA THR A 210 -10.94 10.33 -6.16
C THR A 210 -10.68 9.06 -5.35
N ALA A 211 -9.47 8.52 -5.43
CA ALA A 211 -9.08 7.35 -4.66
C ALA A 211 -9.11 7.63 -3.14
N ALA A 212 -8.54 8.75 -2.70
CA ALA A 212 -8.56 9.14 -1.29
C ALA A 212 -10.00 9.39 -0.78
N LEU A 213 -10.89 9.96 -1.60
CA LEU A 213 -12.29 10.17 -1.24
C LEU A 213 -13.04 8.84 -1.10
N TRP A 214 -12.79 7.88 -2.00
CA TRP A 214 -13.33 6.53 -1.89
C TRP A 214 -12.89 5.87 -0.57
N LEU A 215 -11.59 5.97 -0.22
CA LEU A 215 -11.08 5.43 1.03
C LEU A 215 -11.73 6.09 2.25
N ALA A 216 -11.80 7.42 2.27
CA ALA A 216 -12.38 8.18 3.37
C ALA A 216 -13.85 7.78 3.62
N SER A 217 -14.66 7.66 2.57
CA SER A 217 -16.04 7.19 2.66
C SER A 217 -16.13 5.75 3.16
N THR A 218 -15.27 4.86 2.64
CA THR A 218 -15.22 3.45 3.02
C THR A 218 -14.89 3.29 4.50
N LEU A 219 -13.82 3.94 4.97
CA LEU A 219 -13.38 3.83 6.37
C LEU A 219 -14.39 4.47 7.33
N ALA A 220 -14.97 5.60 6.98
CA ALA A 220 -16.02 6.21 7.79
C ALA A 220 -17.25 5.31 7.90
N GLY A 221 -17.63 4.62 6.81
CA GLY A 221 -18.68 3.60 6.81
C GLY A 221 -18.38 2.40 7.71
N LEU A 222 -17.10 2.07 7.88
CA LEU A 222 -16.63 1.01 8.79
C LEU A 222 -16.45 1.50 10.25
N GLY A 223 -16.68 2.79 10.54
CA GLY A 223 -16.51 3.37 11.86
C GLY A 223 -15.06 3.73 12.24
N ASP A 224 -14.13 3.70 11.29
CA ASP A 224 -12.72 4.06 11.46
C ASP A 224 -12.30 5.20 10.50
N PRO A 225 -12.87 6.41 10.64
CA PRO A 225 -12.61 7.51 9.73
C PRO A 225 -11.16 7.97 9.79
N LEU A 226 -10.67 8.55 8.70
CA LEU A 226 -9.35 9.16 8.61
C LEU A 226 -9.20 10.32 9.60
N ARG A 227 -8.00 10.44 10.20
CA ARG A 227 -7.68 11.39 11.26
C ARG A 227 -6.53 12.30 10.88
N ALA A 228 -6.39 13.39 11.60
CA ALA A 228 -5.22 14.26 11.52
C ALA A 228 -3.92 13.47 11.73
N GLY A 229 -2.96 13.67 10.84
CA GLY A 229 -1.69 12.96 10.81
C GLY A 229 -1.68 11.67 10.00
N ASP A 230 -2.84 11.17 9.55
CA ASP A 230 -2.90 9.99 8.70
C ASP A 230 -2.23 10.24 7.34
N ILE A 231 -1.50 9.24 6.89
CA ILE A 231 -0.92 9.14 5.55
C ILE A 231 -1.87 8.31 4.69
N VAL A 232 -2.21 8.81 3.51
CA VAL A 232 -2.96 8.08 2.50
C VAL A 232 -2.06 7.90 1.28
N LEU A 233 -1.61 6.68 1.01
CA LEU A 233 -1.03 6.31 -0.27
C LEU A 233 -2.19 6.06 -1.24
N THR A 234 -2.26 6.84 -2.30
CA THR A 234 -3.49 6.96 -3.11
C THR A 234 -3.66 5.89 -4.17
N GLY A 235 -2.63 5.09 -4.41
CA GLY A 235 -2.58 4.08 -5.44
C GLY A 235 -1.64 4.44 -6.58
N ALA A 236 -1.17 3.42 -7.26
CA ALA A 236 -0.16 3.52 -8.30
C ALA A 236 -0.56 4.45 -9.45
N LEU A 237 0.39 5.29 -9.87
CA LEU A 237 0.27 6.16 -11.05
C LEU A 237 0.65 5.46 -12.35
N GLY A 238 1.23 4.26 -12.26
CA GLY A 238 1.64 3.44 -13.40
C GLY A 238 1.92 2.00 -12.99
N PRO A 239 2.36 1.13 -13.92
CA PRO A 239 2.67 -0.26 -13.62
C PRO A 239 3.75 -0.44 -12.54
N MET A 240 3.60 -1.46 -11.69
CA MET A 240 4.62 -1.83 -10.70
C MET A 240 5.84 -2.49 -11.37
N ALA A 241 7.04 -2.31 -10.79
CA ALA A 241 8.28 -2.90 -11.25
C ALA A 241 8.90 -3.84 -10.21
N VAL A 242 9.36 -5.02 -10.63
CA VAL A 242 9.99 -6.01 -9.75
C VAL A 242 11.31 -5.46 -9.20
N ALA A 243 11.50 -5.60 -7.88
CA ALA A 243 12.73 -5.21 -7.20
C ALA A 243 13.58 -6.43 -6.81
N ALA A 244 14.90 -6.21 -6.79
CA ALA A 244 15.89 -7.17 -6.36
C ALA A 244 16.99 -6.48 -5.55
N GLU A 245 17.81 -7.26 -4.86
CA GLU A 245 18.99 -6.75 -4.15
C GLU A 245 19.90 -5.95 -5.10
N GLY A 246 20.38 -4.81 -4.64
CA GLY A 246 21.25 -3.91 -5.40
C GLY A 246 20.49 -2.93 -6.31
N ASP A 247 19.19 -3.05 -6.46
CA ASP A 247 18.41 -2.11 -7.29
C ASP A 247 18.23 -0.75 -6.60
N GLU A 248 18.22 0.29 -7.42
CA GLU A 248 17.84 1.65 -7.05
C GLU A 248 16.60 2.05 -7.85
N PHE A 249 15.59 2.57 -7.17
CA PHE A 249 14.39 3.13 -7.78
C PHE A 249 14.28 4.62 -7.49
N THR A 250 13.95 5.37 -8.53
CA THR A 250 13.65 6.80 -8.41
C THR A 250 12.35 7.11 -9.11
N ALA A 251 11.37 7.64 -8.37
CA ALA A 251 10.17 8.20 -8.95
C ALA A 251 10.30 9.71 -9.06
N HIS A 252 10.01 10.25 -10.23
CA HIS A 252 9.79 11.67 -10.45
C HIS A 252 8.32 11.90 -10.75
N ILE A 253 7.66 12.76 -9.95
CA ILE A 253 6.26 13.15 -10.14
C ILE A 253 6.23 14.65 -10.35
N GLU A 254 5.76 15.09 -11.51
CA GLU A 254 5.73 16.51 -11.89
C GLU A 254 4.96 17.33 -10.86
N GLY A 255 5.52 18.44 -10.42
CA GLY A 255 4.93 19.31 -9.40
C GLY A 255 5.05 18.82 -7.95
N LEU A 256 5.37 17.55 -7.71
CA LEU A 256 5.62 17.00 -6.36
C LEU A 256 7.12 16.80 -6.08
N GLY A 257 7.92 16.52 -7.11
CA GLY A 257 9.35 16.27 -6.98
C GLY A 257 9.74 14.81 -7.12
N THR A 258 10.81 14.43 -6.45
CA THR A 258 11.45 13.12 -6.59
C THR A 258 11.53 12.40 -5.26
N VAL A 259 11.43 11.07 -5.29
CA VAL A 259 11.66 10.19 -4.14
C VAL A 259 12.46 8.97 -4.60
N THR A 260 13.44 8.55 -3.79
CA THR A 260 14.39 7.48 -4.14
C THR A 260 14.43 6.42 -3.05
N THR A 261 14.59 5.15 -3.44
CA THR A 261 14.90 4.03 -2.54
C THR A 261 15.93 3.10 -3.15
N THR A 262 16.69 2.43 -2.30
CA THR A 262 17.68 1.42 -2.71
C THR A 262 17.46 0.13 -1.96
N PHE A 263 17.72 -1.00 -2.60
CA PHE A 263 17.72 -2.32 -1.98
C PHE A 263 19.17 -2.72 -1.74
N ALA A 264 19.58 -2.89 -0.48
CA ALA A 264 20.93 -3.31 -0.16
C ALA A 264 21.21 -4.70 -0.75
N SER A 265 22.46 -4.95 -1.16
CA SER A 265 22.89 -6.30 -1.50
C SER A 265 23.57 -6.96 -0.29
N ALA A 266 23.40 -8.27 -0.14
CA ALA A 266 24.03 -9.03 0.95
C ALA A 266 25.57 -8.89 1.01
N ALA A 267 26.20 -8.48 -0.09
CA ALA A 267 27.64 -8.24 -0.18
C ALA A 267 28.10 -6.91 0.47
N THR A 268 27.19 -5.96 0.73
CA THR A 268 27.55 -4.60 1.22
C THR A 268 27.59 -4.52 2.75
N GLU A 269 26.98 -5.43 3.49
CA GLU A 269 26.99 -5.42 4.97
C GLU A 269 28.33 -5.89 5.58
N GLY A 270 29.16 -6.59 4.83
CA GLY A 270 30.49 -7.08 5.31
C GLY A 270 31.60 -6.02 5.34
N ALA A 271 31.37 -4.80 4.81
CA ALA A 271 32.42 -3.77 4.68
C ALA A 271 32.33 -2.63 5.72
N ALA A 272 31.35 -2.66 6.62
CA ALA A 272 31.09 -1.59 7.61
C ALA A 272 31.17 -2.08 9.08
N ALA A 273 31.88 -3.18 9.35
CA ALA A 273 32.16 -3.69 10.70
C ALA A 273 33.64 -3.48 11.10
#